data_bd8b62f8d776e64ca8f19aad57db0ae6
#
_entry.id   bd8b62f8d776e64ca8f19aad57db0ae6
#
_cell.length_a   1.000
_cell.length_b   1.000
_cell.length_c   1.000
_cell.angle_alpha   90.00
_cell.angle_beta   90.00
_cell.angle_gamma   90.00
#
_symmetry.space_group_name_H-M   'P 1'
#
loop_
_entity.id
_entity.type
_entity.pdbx_description
1 polymer ?
#
loop_
_entity_poly.entity_id
_entity_poly.type
_entity_poly.pdbx_seq_one_letter_code
_entity_poly.pdbx_strand_id
1 'polypeptide(L)'
;WKLFLSPYLGVLSKNLSEISPGDLNYPFFCNSGAEANEGAIKIATKYQGSNKDKIVYTDISYHGKTHATLSVSGIEESKKYFKQLDGCIQISYGDWQSFENVIKEQCQNDTSQNDIIAIILEAVSAGTIMVPPKGYLKNIRRLCDENDILLIIDDIFCGFGRTGKMFSFEHENVIPDIFTVSKSLGGGKGSIAAYIAREHIYKKAYGDIKNYMMHSTTFNGLGEECYTAIEAINVIIEEHLVYNSNIMGEYLRSELNKLKSKYPKIIKNVRGIGLMNGIELKNPSEKIISALGAGISFFKD
;
A
#
# COMPACT_ATOMS: atom_id res chain seq x y z
N TRP A 1 27.07 6.52 5.50
CA TRP A 1 26.18 5.89 6.45
C TRP A 1 25.75 4.51 5.95
N LYS A 2 25.30 4.35 4.73
CA LYS A 2 24.90 3.04 4.16
C LYS A 2 26.00 1.99 4.05
N LEU A 3 27.23 2.35 4.32
CA LEU A 3 28.39 1.44 4.36
C LEU A 3 28.70 0.93 5.76
N PHE A 4 27.98 1.42 6.77
CA PHE A 4 28.20 1.02 8.16
C PHE A 4 27.03 0.20 8.67
N LEU A 5 27.34 -0.87 9.39
CA LEU A 5 26.34 -1.67 10.09
C LEU A 5 25.82 -0.91 11.30
N SER A 6 24.50 -0.83 11.44
CA SER A 6 23.83 -0.28 12.61
C SER A 6 23.12 -1.41 13.37
N PRO A 7 23.29 -1.55 14.67
CA PRO A 7 22.54 -2.54 15.46
C PRO A 7 21.04 -2.27 15.40
N TYR A 8 20.62 -1.01 15.35
CA TYR A 8 19.20 -0.65 15.28
C TYR A 8 18.57 -1.09 13.95
N LEU A 9 19.30 -0.99 12.83
CA LEU A 9 18.84 -1.49 11.54
C LEU A 9 18.62 -3.01 11.59
N GLY A 10 19.53 -3.75 12.20
CA GLY A 10 19.41 -5.20 12.36
C GLY A 10 18.22 -5.60 13.23
N VAL A 11 18.02 -4.91 14.37
CA VAL A 11 16.88 -5.14 15.26
C VAL A 11 15.56 -4.80 14.56
N LEU A 12 15.46 -3.65 13.90
CA LEU A 12 14.25 -3.26 13.19
C LEU A 12 13.93 -4.24 12.06
N SER A 13 14.96 -4.69 11.31
CA SER A 13 14.76 -5.70 10.26
C SER A 13 14.19 -6.99 10.82
N LYS A 14 14.72 -7.44 11.96
CA LYS A 14 14.21 -8.63 12.65
C LYS A 14 12.77 -8.43 13.14
N ASN A 15 12.46 -7.32 13.80
CA ASN A 15 11.13 -7.03 14.31
C ASN A 15 10.10 -7.01 13.17
N LEU A 16 10.40 -6.35 12.05
CA LEU A 16 9.51 -6.35 10.88
C LEU A 16 9.32 -7.75 10.31
N SER A 17 10.38 -8.54 10.24
CA SER A 17 10.31 -9.93 9.78
C SER A 17 9.43 -10.80 10.69
N GLU A 18 9.51 -10.61 12.01
CA GLU A 18 8.73 -11.39 12.98
C GLU A 18 7.24 -11.05 13.01
N ILE A 19 6.87 -9.78 12.74
CA ILE A 19 5.47 -9.35 12.67
C ILE A 19 4.85 -9.51 11.29
N SER A 20 5.65 -9.72 10.25
CA SER A 20 5.17 -9.93 8.88
C SER A 20 4.75 -11.37 8.66
N PRO A 21 3.63 -11.63 7.96
CA PRO A 21 3.18 -13.00 7.72
C PRO A 21 4.01 -13.70 6.64
N GLY A 22 4.12 -15.03 6.76
CA GLY A 22 4.78 -15.88 5.76
C GLY A 22 6.27 -15.68 5.67
N ASP A 23 6.79 -15.54 4.47
CA ASP A 23 8.21 -15.36 4.13
C ASP A 23 8.56 -13.91 3.73
N LEU A 24 7.76 -12.94 4.16
CA LEU A 24 7.98 -11.50 3.99
C LEU A 24 9.02 -10.99 5.01
N ASN A 25 10.29 -11.29 4.78
CA ASN A 25 11.36 -11.09 5.75
C ASN A 25 12.59 -10.34 5.23
N TYR A 26 12.49 -9.73 4.03
CA TYR A 26 13.57 -8.91 3.45
C TYR A 26 13.16 -7.43 3.34
N PRO A 27 13.25 -6.65 4.43
CA PRO A 27 12.97 -5.22 4.40
C PRO A 27 14.12 -4.43 3.77
N PHE A 28 13.78 -3.46 2.95
CA PHE A 28 14.67 -2.39 2.49
C PHE A 28 14.14 -1.05 3.01
N PHE A 29 14.95 -0.33 3.75
CA PHE A 29 14.55 0.93 4.38
C PHE A 29 14.81 2.14 3.50
N CYS A 30 13.95 3.13 3.60
CA CYS A 30 14.03 4.43 2.95
C CYS A 30 13.31 5.48 3.81
N ASN A 31 13.08 6.71 3.30
CA ASN A 31 12.63 7.81 4.13
C ASN A 31 11.17 8.23 3.90
N SER A 32 10.56 7.76 2.82
CA SER A 32 9.18 8.10 2.48
C SER A 32 8.44 6.94 1.85
N GLY A 33 7.09 6.95 1.94
CA GLY A 33 6.26 5.96 1.29
C GLY A 33 6.43 5.93 -0.24
N ALA A 34 6.64 7.09 -0.87
CA ALA A 34 6.91 7.15 -2.30
C ALA A 34 8.22 6.42 -2.66
N GLU A 35 9.29 6.59 -1.87
CA GLU A 35 10.54 5.83 -2.06
C GLU A 35 10.35 4.33 -1.84
N ALA A 36 9.52 3.93 -0.87
CA ALA A 36 9.20 2.52 -0.64
C ALA A 36 8.47 1.90 -1.84
N ASN A 37 7.47 2.60 -2.39
CA ASN A 37 6.76 2.15 -3.59
C ASN A 37 7.65 2.15 -4.84
N GLU A 38 8.52 3.15 -5.03
CA GLU A 38 9.57 3.13 -6.09
C GLU A 38 10.46 1.90 -5.95
N GLY A 39 10.91 1.60 -4.73
CA GLY A 39 11.71 0.43 -4.42
C GLY A 39 10.99 -0.89 -4.72
N ALA A 40 9.70 -0.98 -4.34
CA ALA A 40 8.86 -2.14 -4.62
C ALA A 40 8.67 -2.37 -6.13
N ILE A 41 8.41 -1.33 -6.88
CA ILE A 41 8.31 -1.39 -8.35
C ILE A 41 9.67 -1.83 -8.96
N LYS A 42 10.79 -1.27 -8.51
CA LYS A 42 12.12 -1.61 -9.03
C LYS A 42 12.52 -3.05 -8.75
N ILE A 43 12.28 -3.56 -7.53
CA ILE A 43 12.61 -4.95 -7.22
C ILE A 43 11.72 -5.92 -7.99
N ALA A 44 10.43 -5.60 -8.17
CA ALA A 44 9.50 -6.38 -8.98
C ALA A 44 9.95 -6.44 -10.45
N THR A 45 10.30 -5.29 -11.03
CA THR A 45 10.83 -5.20 -12.40
C THR A 45 12.12 -6.02 -12.56
N LYS A 46 13.05 -5.89 -11.61
CA LYS A 46 14.32 -6.63 -11.65
C LYS A 46 14.10 -8.14 -11.51
N TYR A 47 13.15 -8.56 -10.68
CA TYR A 47 12.79 -9.96 -10.49
C TYR A 47 12.20 -10.57 -11.75
N GLN A 48 11.24 -9.89 -12.41
CA GLN A 48 10.56 -10.38 -13.62
C GLN A 48 11.46 -10.34 -14.85
N GLY A 49 12.44 -9.43 -14.89
CA GLY A 49 13.38 -9.31 -16.01
C GLY A 49 12.86 -8.43 -17.15
N SER A 50 13.60 -8.43 -18.30
CA SER A 50 13.35 -7.50 -19.40
C SER A 50 12.19 -7.87 -20.33
N ASN A 51 11.55 -9.02 -20.13
CA ASN A 51 10.49 -9.50 -21.01
C ASN A 51 9.10 -9.01 -20.59
N LYS A 52 8.98 -8.37 -19.44
CA LYS A 52 7.74 -7.78 -18.92
C LYS A 52 7.94 -6.29 -18.66
N ASP A 53 6.97 -5.47 -19.02
CA ASP A 53 7.07 -4.00 -18.93
C ASP A 53 5.80 -3.31 -18.39
N LYS A 54 4.75 -4.08 -18.07
CA LYS A 54 3.48 -3.53 -17.65
C LYS A 54 3.29 -3.57 -16.13
N ILE A 55 2.69 -2.52 -15.57
CA ILE A 55 2.29 -2.45 -14.16
C ILE A 55 0.81 -2.09 -14.09
N VAL A 56 0.04 -2.92 -13.39
CA VAL A 56 -1.39 -2.68 -13.19
C VAL A 56 -1.61 -1.94 -11.87
N TYR A 57 -2.54 -0.97 -11.85
CA TYR A 57 -2.90 -0.20 -10.65
C TYR A 57 -4.40 0.14 -10.65
N THR A 58 -4.92 0.65 -9.53
CA THR A 58 -6.36 0.93 -9.39
C THR A 58 -6.70 2.40 -9.52
N ASP A 59 -7.90 2.71 -10.02
CA ASP A 59 -8.42 4.04 -10.33
C ASP A 59 -8.56 5.01 -9.14
N ILE A 60 -8.61 4.50 -7.91
CA ILE A 60 -8.71 5.33 -6.69
C ILE A 60 -7.50 5.19 -5.77
N SER A 61 -6.35 4.72 -6.30
CA SER A 61 -5.13 4.53 -5.52
C SER A 61 -4.30 5.81 -5.37
N TYR A 62 -3.51 5.86 -4.30
CA TYR A 62 -2.49 6.87 -4.08
C TYR A 62 -1.19 6.23 -3.60
N HIS A 63 -0.19 6.19 -4.47
CA HIS A 63 1.10 5.56 -4.16
C HIS A 63 2.26 6.54 -4.01
N GLY A 64 2.02 7.82 -4.25
CA GLY A 64 3.03 8.89 -4.12
C GLY A 64 3.02 9.87 -5.28
N LYS A 65 4.00 10.78 -5.29
CA LYS A 65 4.13 11.85 -6.29
C LYS A 65 5.50 11.89 -6.96
N THR A 66 6.31 10.85 -6.84
CA THR A 66 7.48 10.63 -7.69
C THR A 66 7.04 10.06 -9.03
N HIS A 67 7.89 10.07 -10.06
CA HIS A 67 7.45 9.72 -11.41
C HIS A 67 6.81 8.33 -11.52
N ALA A 68 7.43 7.28 -10.96
CA ALA A 68 6.85 5.94 -11.04
C ALA A 68 5.60 5.82 -10.15
N THR A 69 5.63 6.31 -8.92
CA THR A 69 4.48 6.23 -8.02
C THR A 69 3.29 7.07 -8.49
N LEU A 70 3.55 8.22 -9.13
CA LEU A 70 2.52 9.04 -9.75
C LEU A 70 1.88 8.31 -10.93
N SER A 71 2.70 7.61 -11.74
CA SER A 71 2.22 6.86 -12.91
C SER A 71 1.24 5.74 -12.54
N VAL A 72 1.41 5.14 -11.36
CA VAL A 72 0.54 4.08 -10.84
C VAL A 72 -0.47 4.57 -9.79
N SER A 73 -0.64 5.89 -9.62
CA SER A 73 -1.69 6.47 -8.77
C SER A 73 -2.95 6.76 -9.59
N GLY A 74 -4.15 6.57 -9.00
CA GLY A 74 -5.43 6.75 -9.68
C GLY A 74 -5.92 8.21 -9.75
N ILE A 75 -5.17 9.19 -9.22
CA ILE A 75 -5.57 10.60 -9.16
C ILE A 75 -5.14 11.32 -10.45
N GLU A 76 -5.98 11.31 -11.47
CA GLU A 76 -5.69 11.86 -12.81
C GLU A 76 -5.30 13.36 -12.77
N GLU A 77 -5.93 14.16 -11.94
CA GLU A 77 -5.61 15.59 -11.81
C GLU A 77 -4.15 15.83 -11.40
N SER A 78 -3.58 14.94 -10.60
CA SER A 78 -2.18 15.02 -10.18
C SER A 78 -1.19 14.66 -11.30
N LYS A 79 -1.64 13.96 -12.33
CA LYS A 79 -0.81 13.50 -13.47
C LYS A 79 -0.72 14.51 -14.60
N LYS A 80 -1.67 15.43 -14.70
CA LYS A 80 -1.96 16.30 -15.85
C LYS A 80 -0.75 16.99 -16.49
N TYR A 81 0.26 17.35 -15.69
CA TYR A 81 1.43 18.10 -16.18
C TYR A 81 2.72 17.28 -16.21
N PHE A 82 2.65 16.00 -15.92
CA PHE A 82 3.84 15.15 -15.78
C PHE A 82 3.78 13.98 -16.76
N LYS A 83 4.91 13.71 -17.42
CA LYS A 83 5.02 12.52 -18.26
C LYS A 83 4.93 11.28 -17.35
N GLN A 84 4.04 10.37 -17.68
CA GLN A 84 3.88 9.11 -16.99
C GLN A 84 4.85 8.06 -17.56
N LEU A 85 5.14 7.01 -16.78
CA LEU A 85 5.84 5.84 -17.29
C LEU A 85 4.94 5.08 -18.26
N ASP A 86 5.55 4.58 -19.33
CA ASP A 86 4.86 3.71 -20.27
C ASP A 86 4.49 2.36 -19.60
N GLY A 87 3.46 1.70 -20.10
CA GLY A 87 3.06 0.37 -19.62
C GLY A 87 2.25 0.35 -18.31
N CYS A 88 1.82 1.51 -17.76
CA CYS A 88 0.94 1.57 -16.61
C CYS A 88 -0.53 1.39 -17.03
N ILE A 89 -1.21 0.35 -16.51
CA ILE A 89 -2.59 -0.02 -16.88
C ILE A 89 -3.51 0.17 -15.67
N GLN A 90 -4.55 0.96 -15.83
CA GLN A 90 -5.53 1.24 -14.79
C GLN A 90 -6.68 0.25 -14.83
N ILE A 91 -7.10 -0.21 -13.65
CA ILE A 91 -8.31 -1.04 -13.46
C ILE A 91 -9.23 -0.43 -12.40
N SER A 92 -10.48 -0.88 -12.34
CA SER A 92 -11.42 -0.44 -11.32
C SER A 92 -11.15 -1.10 -9.97
N TYR A 93 -11.06 -0.28 -8.91
CA TYR A 93 -10.87 -0.76 -7.53
C TYR A 93 -12.09 -1.55 -7.04
N GLY A 94 -11.84 -2.70 -6.44
CA GLY A 94 -12.89 -3.59 -5.93
C GLY A 94 -13.50 -4.52 -6.98
N ASP A 95 -13.09 -4.39 -8.25
CA ASP A 95 -13.49 -5.26 -9.36
C ASP A 95 -12.29 -6.10 -9.83
N TRP A 96 -12.16 -7.32 -9.33
CA TRP A 96 -11.08 -8.23 -9.73
C TRP A 96 -11.27 -8.76 -11.16
N GLN A 97 -12.48 -8.73 -11.71
CA GLN A 97 -12.75 -9.13 -13.09
C GLN A 97 -12.10 -8.17 -14.08
N SER A 98 -12.01 -6.89 -13.74
CA SER A 98 -11.29 -5.91 -14.57
C SER A 98 -9.81 -6.27 -14.71
N PHE A 99 -9.17 -6.81 -13.66
CA PHE A 99 -7.81 -7.33 -13.72
C PHE A 99 -7.70 -8.60 -14.58
N GLU A 100 -8.64 -9.53 -14.42
CA GLU A 100 -8.69 -10.73 -15.25
C GLU A 100 -8.82 -10.39 -16.75
N ASN A 101 -9.60 -9.38 -17.10
CA ASN A 101 -9.74 -8.92 -18.47
C ASN A 101 -8.43 -8.35 -19.02
N VAL A 102 -7.72 -7.53 -18.24
CA VAL A 102 -6.39 -7.02 -18.63
C VAL A 102 -5.41 -8.17 -18.88
N ILE A 103 -5.38 -9.19 -18.01
CA ILE A 103 -4.51 -10.37 -18.23
C ILE A 103 -4.85 -11.06 -19.55
N LYS A 104 -6.15 -11.29 -19.83
CA LYS A 104 -6.61 -11.92 -21.08
C LYS A 104 -6.22 -11.10 -22.32
N GLU A 105 -6.33 -9.77 -22.25
CA GLU A 105 -5.94 -8.87 -23.34
C GLU A 105 -4.44 -8.93 -23.61
N GLN A 106 -3.59 -8.99 -22.58
CA GLN A 106 -2.15 -9.09 -22.74
C GLN A 106 -1.70 -10.46 -23.27
N CYS A 107 -2.43 -11.54 -22.98
CA CYS A 107 -2.15 -12.88 -23.48
C CYS A 107 -2.58 -13.11 -24.94
N GLN A 108 -3.45 -12.28 -25.53
CA GLN A 108 -3.96 -12.46 -26.90
C GLN A 108 -2.96 -12.08 -28.01
N ASN A 109 -1.83 -11.49 -27.67
CA ASN A 109 -0.80 -11.08 -28.63
C ASN A 109 0.21 -12.19 -28.98
N ASP A 110 -0.28 -13.43 -29.19
CA ASP A 110 0.48 -14.57 -29.73
C ASP A 110 1.70 -15.05 -28.94
N THR A 111 1.89 -14.57 -27.73
CA THR A 111 2.86 -15.11 -26.77
C THR A 111 2.11 -15.72 -25.61
N SER A 112 2.43 -16.95 -25.23
CA SER A 112 1.87 -17.66 -24.07
C SER A 112 2.22 -17.02 -22.71
N GLN A 113 2.85 -15.85 -22.71
CA GLN A 113 3.27 -15.08 -21.54
C GLN A 113 2.65 -13.70 -21.58
N ASN A 114 2.08 -13.26 -20.44
CA ASN A 114 1.68 -11.87 -20.27
C ASN A 114 2.88 -10.98 -19.97
N ASP A 115 2.79 -9.69 -20.34
CA ASP A 115 3.85 -8.70 -20.14
C ASP A 115 3.74 -7.98 -18.79
N ILE A 116 2.89 -8.45 -17.88
CA ILE A 116 2.60 -7.78 -16.60
C ILE A 116 3.66 -8.17 -15.56
N ILE A 117 4.39 -7.18 -15.04
CA ILE A 117 5.36 -7.32 -13.95
C ILE A 117 4.64 -7.55 -12.64
N ALA A 118 3.71 -6.65 -12.31
CA ALA A 118 3.03 -6.61 -11.03
C ALA A 118 1.70 -5.86 -11.11
N ILE A 119 0.84 -6.13 -10.14
CA ILE A 119 -0.23 -5.23 -9.73
C ILE A 119 0.14 -4.57 -8.41
N ILE A 120 -0.03 -3.24 -8.33
CA ILE A 120 0.12 -2.48 -7.09
C ILE A 120 -1.24 -1.90 -6.69
N LEU A 121 -1.63 -2.10 -5.43
CA LEU A 121 -2.90 -1.61 -4.90
C LEU A 121 -2.86 -1.41 -3.38
N GLU A 122 -3.82 -0.64 -2.86
CA GLU A 122 -4.11 -0.53 -1.43
C GLU A 122 -5.20 -1.55 -1.05
N ALA A 123 -5.01 -2.32 0.01
CA ALA A 123 -6.04 -3.26 0.49
C ALA A 123 -7.30 -2.55 0.98
N VAL A 124 -7.15 -1.33 1.51
CA VAL A 124 -8.23 -0.37 1.78
C VAL A 124 -7.78 0.96 1.23
N SER A 125 -8.56 1.58 0.34
CA SER A 125 -8.18 2.84 -0.28
C SER A 125 -8.03 3.96 0.76
N ALA A 126 -6.85 4.54 0.86
CA ALA A 126 -6.56 5.63 1.79
C ALA A 126 -7.35 6.90 1.45
N GLY A 127 -7.46 7.20 0.16
CA GLY A 127 -8.10 8.42 -0.33
C GLY A 127 -9.61 8.42 -0.15
N THR A 128 -10.28 7.30 -0.39
CA THR A 128 -11.75 7.19 -0.38
C THR A 128 -12.31 6.47 0.85
N ILE A 129 -11.44 5.88 1.68
CA ILE A 129 -11.83 4.97 2.77
C ILE A 129 -12.75 3.84 2.24
N MET A 130 -12.51 3.40 1.04
CA MET A 130 -13.27 2.31 0.44
C MET A 130 -12.67 0.98 0.84
N VAL A 131 -13.49 0.13 1.44
CA VAL A 131 -13.16 -1.27 1.73
C VAL A 131 -13.69 -2.09 0.56
N PRO A 132 -12.86 -2.89 -0.11
CA PRO A 132 -13.28 -3.65 -1.28
C PRO A 132 -14.27 -4.76 -0.89
N PRO A 133 -15.04 -5.30 -1.84
CA PRO A 133 -15.90 -6.45 -1.60
C PRO A 133 -15.09 -7.65 -1.06
N LYS A 134 -15.71 -8.43 -0.18
CA LYS A 134 -15.11 -9.65 0.38
C LYS A 134 -14.66 -10.60 -0.74
N GLY A 135 -13.43 -11.09 -0.63
CA GLY A 135 -12.82 -11.98 -1.61
C GLY A 135 -12.08 -11.25 -2.74
N TYR A 136 -12.09 -9.91 -2.76
CA TYR A 136 -11.38 -9.14 -3.77
C TYR A 136 -9.89 -9.45 -3.78
N LEU A 137 -9.20 -9.28 -2.65
CA LEU A 137 -7.76 -9.55 -2.57
C LEU A 137 -7.42 -11.02 -2.82
N LYS A 138 -8.28 -11.96 -2.38
CA LYS A 138 -8.09 -13.39 -2.65
C LYS A 138 -8.12 -13.70 -4.15
N ASN A 139 -9.05 -13.09 -4.89
CA ASN A 139 -9.12 -13.28 -6.34
C ASN A 139 -7.94 -12.62 -7.05
N ILE A 140 -7.52 -11.42 -6.62
CA ILE A 140 -6.31 -10.78 -7.14
C ILE A 140 -5.08 -11.67 -6.90
N ARG A 141 -4.90 -12.21 -5.67
CA ARG A 141 -3.78 -13.10 -5.37
C ARG A 141 -3.79 -14.36 -6.25
N ARG A 142 -4.95 -15.00 -6.38
CA ARG A 142 -5.12 -16.16 -7.26
C ARG A 142 -4.72 -15.85 -8.70
N LEU A 143 -5.21 -14.74 -9.26
CA LEU A 143 -4.85 -14.33 -10.63
C LEU A 143 -3.35 -14.04 -10.77
N CYS A 144 -2.72 -13.44 -9.78
CA CYS A 144 -1.28 -13.23 -9.76
C CYS A 144 -0.52 -14.54 -9.77
N ASP A 145 -0.91 -15.51 -8.93
CA ASP A 145 -0.26 -16.83 -8.84
C ASP A 145 -0.39 -17.64 -10.14
N GLU A 146 -1.58 -17.62 -10.74
CA GLU A 146 -1.87 -18.34 -11.97
C GLU A 146 -1.12 -17.78 -13.21
N ASN A 147 -0.69 -16.51 -13.16
CA ASN A 147 -0.15 -15.79 -14.32
C ASN A 147 1.29 -15.27 -14.12
N ASP A 148 2.01 -15.70 -13.09
CA ASP A 148 3.35 -15.20 -12.76
C ASP A 148 3.43 -13.67 -12.71
N ILE A 149 2.48 -13.04 -12.00
CA ILE A 149 2.40 -11.60 -11.76
C ILE A 149 2.65 -11.35 -10.28
N LEU A 150 3.47 -10.36 -9.93
CA LEU A 150 3.71 -10.03 -8.53
C LEU A 150 2.57 -9.18 -7.94
N LEU A 151 2.18 -9.48 -6.71
CA LEU A 151 1.25 -8.68 -5.93
C LEU A 151 2.01 -7.74 -5.00
N ILE A 152 1.88 -6.44 -5.22
CA ILE A 152 2.41 -5.39 -4.35
C ILE A 152 1.24 -4.76 -3.59
N ILE A 153 1.29 -4.80 -2.25
CA ILE A 153 0.30 -4.10 -1.41
C ILE A 153 0.94 -2.86 -0.80
N ASP A 154 0.38 -1.71 -1.12
CA ASP A 154 0.70 -0.46 -0.46
C ASP A 154 -0.06 -0.39 0.87
N ASP A 155 0.63 -0.66 1.96
CA ASP A 155 0.09 -0.64 3.32
C ASP A 155 0.58 0.58 4.14
N ILE A 156 1.05 1.63 3.43
CA ILE A 156 1.62 2.85 4.01
C ILE A 156 0.63 3.57 4.91
N PHE A 157 -0.64 3.60 4.52
CA PHE A 157 -1.70 4.27 5.29
C PHE A 157 -2.43 3.32 6.24
N CYS A 158 -2.58 2.07 5.85
CA CYS A 158 -3.45 1.09 6.50
C CYS A 158 -2.72 0.19 7.50
N GLY A 159 -1.40 0.09 7.41
CA GLY A 159 -0.58 -0.76 8.26
C GLY A 159 -0.48 -0.32 9.72
N PHE A 160 0.20 -1.15 10.48
CA PHE A 160 0.46 -0.97 11.92
C PHE A 160 -0.80 -0.78 12.74
N GLY A 161 -1.79 -1.64 12.53
CA GLY A 161 -2.98 -1.73 13.36
C GLY A 161 -4.14 -0.82 12.96
N ARG A 162 -3.96 0.10 11.99
CA ARG A 162 -4.99 1.08 11.60
C ARG A 162 -6.34 0.48 11.27
N THR A 163 -6.35 -0.66 10.60
CA THR A 163 -7.57 -1.36 10.17
C THR A 163 -8.09 -2.40 11.18
N GLY A 164 -7.42 -2.58 12.33
CA GLY A 164 -7.74 -3.61 13.32
C GLY A 164 -7.02 -4.96 13.06
N LYS A 165 -6.10 -4.99 12.12
CA LYS A 165 -5.07 -6.02 11.90
C LYS A 165 -3.71 -5.34 11.81
N MET A 166 -2.60 -6.07 12.07
CA MET A 166 -1.27 -5.48 11.98
C MET A 166 -1.04 -4.93 10.57
N PHE A 167 -1.37 -5.69 9.54
CA PHE A 167 -1.36 -5.27 8.14
C PHE A 167 -2.74 -5.48 7.50
N SER A 168 -3.13 -4.59 6.59
CA SER A 168 -4.50 -4.55 6.05
C SER A 168 -4.86 -5.78 5.20
N PHE A 169 -3.89 -6.41 4.55
CA PHE A 169 -4.11 -7.61 3.73
C PHE A 169 -4.41 -8.87 4.55
N GLU A 170 -4.17 -8.85 5.87
CA GLU A 170 -4.52 -9.96 6.77
C GLU A 170 -6.03 -10.15 6.94
N HIS A 171 -6.86 -9.13 6.63
CA HIS A 171 -8.31 -9.27 6.68
C HIS A 171 -8.85 -10.35 5.75
N GLU A 172 -8.18 -10.62 4.65
CA GLU A 172 -8.53 -11.70 3.73
C GLU A 172 -7.54 -12.88 3.76
N ASN A 173 -6.59 -12.90 4.72
CA ASN A 173 -5.53 -13.90 4.83
C ASN A 173 -4.74 -14.04 3.51
N VAL A 174 -4.46 -12.92 2.85
CA VAL A 174 -3.62 -12.86 1.66
C VAL A 174 -2.19 -12.51 2.08
N ILE A 175 -1.21 -13.15 1.48
CA ILE A 175 0.21 -12.81 1.62
C ILE A 175 0.67 -12.26 0.28
N PRO A 176 1.02 -10.95 0.20
CA PRO A 176 1.55 -10.36 -1.02
C PRO A 176 2.98 -10.83 -1.29
N ASP A 177 3.50 -10.53 -2.47
CA ASP A 177 4.90 -10.77 -2.81
C ASP A 177 5.81 -9.68 -2.25
N ILE A 178 5.28 -8.46 -2.21
CA ILE A 178 5.93 -7.28 -1.66
C ILE A 178 4.86 -6.43 -0.99
N PHE A 179 5.16 -5.83 0.15
CA PHE A 179 4.32 -4.76 0.69
C PHE A 179 5.17 -3.57 1.15
N THR A 180 4.54 -2.41 1.22
CA THR A 180 5.22 -1.16 1.59
C THR A 180 4.60 -0.55 2.83
N VAL A 181 5.45 0.04 3.67
CA VAL A 181 5.06 0.67 4.93
C VAL A 181 5.78 2.01 5.13
N SER A 182 5.13 2.92 5.86
CA SER A 182 5.68 4.21 6.27
C SER A 182 4.81 4.79 7.41
N LYS A 183 4.64 6.07 7.48
CA LYS A 183 3.74 6.80 8.42
C LYS A 183 3.81 6.25 9.85
N SER A 184 2.90 5.34 10.22
CA SER A 184 2.85 4.76 11.57
C SER A 184 4.12 4.02 11.98
N LEU A 185 4.90 3.51 11.02
CA LEU A 185 6.22 2.92 11.29
C LEU A 185 7.14 3.89 12.03
N GLY A 186 7.12 5.17 11.68
CA GLY A 186 7.93 6.19 12.34
C GLY A 186 7.33 6.76 13.64
N GLY A 187 6.24 6.20 14.16
CA GLY A 187 5.62 6.66 15.42
C GLY A 187 5.19 8.13 15.42
N GLY A 188 5.02 8.73 14.23
CA GLY A 188 4.70 10.16 14.07
C GLY A 188 5.89 11.11 14.27
N LYS A 189 7.12 10.59 14.44
CA LYS A 189 8.35 11.36 14.67
C LYS A 189 9.44 11.06 13.66
N GLY A 190 9.69 9.79 13.34
CA GLY A 190 10.74 9.37 12.41
C GLY A 190 10.27 9.40 10.95
N SER A 191 11.15 9.89 10.06
CA SER A 191 10.93 9.83 8.60
C SER A 191 11.48 8.51 8.07
N ILE A 192 10.74 7.43 8.25
CA ILE A 192 11.14 6.09 7.85
C ILE A 192 10.03 5.39 7.07
N ALA A 193 10.45 4.61 6.10
CA ALA A 193 9.60 3.74 5.29
C ALA A 193 10.38 2.48 4.91
N ALA A 194 9.68 1.47 4.44
CA ALA A 194 10.30 0.28 3.89
C ALA A 194 9.37 -0.38 2.85
N TYR A 195 9.97 -1.09 1.90
CA TYR A 195 9.29 -2.22 1.29
C TYR A 195 9.81 -3.52 1.92
N ILE A 196 8.95 -4.50 2.03
CA ILE A 196 9.28 -5.82 2.54
C ILE A 196 8.94 -6.83 1.46
N ALA A 197 9.94 -7.58 1.01
CA ALA A 197 9.81 -8.58 -0.05
C ALA A 197 9.96 -9.99 0.51
N ARG A 198 9.40 -10.96 -0.22
CA ARG A 198 9.68 -12.38 0.02
C ARG A 198 11.14 -12.69 -0.28
N GLU A 199 11.70 -13.67 0.43
CA GLU A 199 13.09 -14.06 0.31
C GLU A 199 13.52 -14.39 -1.13
N HIS A 200 12.75 -15.20 -1.84
CA HIS A 200 13.08 -15.62 -3.20
C HIS A 200 13.12 -14.43 -4.18
N ILE A 201 12.28 -13.43 -3.98
CA ILE A 201 12.26 -12.20 -4.81
C ILE A 201 13.53 -11.40 -4.57
N TYR A 202 13.88 -11.15 -3.31
CA TYR A 202 15.09 -10.42 -2.97
C TYR A 202 16.34 -11.15 -3.49
N LYS A 203 16.45 -12.46 -3.24
CA LYS A 203 17.61 -13.25 -3.67
C LYS A 203 17.80 -13.24 -5.18
N LYS A 204 16.73 -13.38 -5.97
CA LYS A 204 16.81 -13.32 -7.43
C LYS A 204 17.16 -11.92 -7.94
N ALA A 205 16.57 -10.87 -7.34
CA ALA A 205 16.77 -9.50 -7.82
C ALA A 205 18.10 -8.89 -7.38
N TYR A 206 18.45 -8.97 -6.09
CA TYR A 206 19.57 -8.25 -5.48
C TYR A 206 20.53 -9.12 -4.67
N GLY A 207 20.32 -10.43 -4.59
CA GLY A 207 21.18 -11.33 -3.79
C GLY A 207 22.59 -11.53 -4.32
N ASP A 208 22.86 -11.23 -5.61
CA ASP A 208 24.22 -11.25 -6.15
C ASP A 208 24.99 -9.97 -5.77
N ILE A 209 26.25 -10.11 -5.41
CA ILE A 209 27.16 -9.01 -5.07
C ILE A 209 27.25 -7.96 -6.18
N LYS A 210 27.03 -8.34 -7.43
CA LYS A 210 27.02 -7.40 -8.58
C LYS A 210 25.76 -6.54 -8.64
N ASN A 211 24.69 -6.94 -7.96
CA ASN A 211 23.39 -6.31 -8.04
C ASN A 211 23.01 -5.51 -6.79
N TYR A 212 23.73 -5.68 -5.66
CA TYR A 212 23.33 -5.09 -4.37
C TYR A 212 23.25 -3.56 -4.36
N MET A 213 23.96 -2.87 -5.26
CA MET A 213 23.95 -1.40 -5.38
C MET A 213 22.95 -0.86 -6.41
N MET A 214 22.18 -1.71 -7.10
CA MET A 214 21.22 -1.26 -8.13
C MET A 214 20.05 -0.46 -7.53
N HIS A 215 19.78 -0.64 -6.24
CA HIS A 215 18.84 0.20 -5.51
C HIS A 215 19.42 0.60 -4.17
N SER A 216 19.45 1.89 -3.90
CA SER A 216 19.94 2.44 -2.64
C SER A 216 19.38 3.85 -2.42
N THR A 217 19.30 4.26 -1.15
CA THR A 217 19.02 5.65 -0.75
C THR A 217 20.10 6.13 0.22
N THR A 218 20.30 7.44 0.31
CA THR A 218 21.40 8.01 1.12
C THR A 218 21.20 7.77 2.61
N PHE A 219 19.97 7.87 3.09
CA PHE A 219 19.63 7.85 4.52
C PHE A 219 18.90 6.57 4.94
N ASN A 220 19.06 5.48 4.20
CA ASN A 220 18.45 4.21 4.59
C ASN A 220 19.02 3.69 5.93
N GLY A 221 18.14 3.43 6.87
CA GLY A 221 18.51 2.80 8.13
C GLY A 221 19.30 3.71 9.07
N LEU A 222 19.05 5.02 9.09
CA LEU A 222 19.58 5.91 10.12
C LEU A 222 19.18 5.40 11.51
N GLY A 223 20.13 5.47 12.46
CA GLY A 223 19.96 4.91 13.80
C GLY A 223 18.76 5.50 14.55
N GLU A 224 18.57 6.82 14.46
CA GLU A 224 17.47 7.52 15.13
C GLU A 224 16.10 7.09 14.61
N GLU A 225 15.93 7.03 13.29
CA GLU A 225 14.69 6.59 12.66
C GLU A 225 14.41 5.11 12.95
N CYS A 226 15.45 4.26 12.90
CA CYS A 226 15.31 2.85 13.23
C CYS A 226 14.90 2.64 14.68
N TYR A 227 15.54 3.37 15.62
CA TYR A 227 15.18 3.30 17.03
C TYR A 227 13.73 3.77 17.27
N THR A 228 13.35 4.89 16.66
CA THR A 228 11.98 5.41 16.75
C THR A 228 10.96 4.40 16.21
N ALA A 229 11.28 3.72 15.13
CA ALA A 229 10.40 2.69 14.56
C ALA A 229 10.32 1.43 15.45
N ILE A 230 11.41 1.02 16.08
CA ILE A 230 11.42 -0.08 17.06
C ILE A 230 10.46 0.24 18.21
N GLU A 231 10.60 1.43 18.80
CA GLU A 231 9.72 1.86 19.90
C GLU A 231 8.26 2.00 19.47
N ALA A 232 8.01 2.50 18.25
CA ALA A 232 6.66 2.58 17.72
C ALA A 232 5.99 1.18 17.59
N ILE A 233 6.73 0.18 17.13
CA ILE A 233 6.25 -1.21 17.06
C ILE A 233 6.01 -1.76 18.46
N ASN A 234 6.94 -1.54 19.41
CA ASN A 234 6.80 -1.98 20.79
C ASN A 234 5.52 -1.42 21.42
N VAL A 235 5.28 -0.13 21.32
CA VAL A 235 4.06 0.53 21.84
C VAL A 235 2.79 -0.06 21.22
N ILE A 236 2.78 -0.29 19.91
CA ILE A 236 1.61 -0.89 19.22
C ILE A 236 1.28 -2.27 19.79
N ILE A 237 2.31 -3.08 20.09
CA ILE A 237 2.15 -4.44 20.58
C ILE A 237 1.79 -4.41 22.09
N GLU A 238 2.57 -3.70 22.91
CA GLU A 238 2.43 -3.68 24.38
C GLU A 238 1.12 -3.04 24.84
N GLU A 239 0.67 -1.98 24.18
CA GLU A 239 -0.60 -1.33 24.46
C GLU A 239 -1.80 -1.94 23.72
N HIS A 240 -1.60 -3.06 23.02
CA HIS A 240 -2.65 -3.75 22.26
C HIS A 240 -3.42 -2.85 21.29
N LEU A 241 -2.72 -1.91 20.64
CA LEU A 241 -3.36 -0.87 19.81
C LEU A 241 -4.07 -1.44 18.57
N VAL A 242 -3.64 -2.57 18.05
CA VAL A 242 -4.33 -3.29 16.96
C VAL A 242 -5.74 -3.72 17.40
N TYR A 243 -5.85 -4.33 18.57
CA TYR A 243 -7.13 -4.73 19.16
C TYR A 243 -8.01 -3.52 19.47
N ASN A 244 -7.43 -2.50 20.12
CA ASN A 244 -8.13 -1.25 20.42
C ASN A 244 -8.67 -0.58 19.15
N SER A 245 -7.89 -0.57 18.06
CA SER A 245 -8.31 -0.03 16.76
C SER A 245 -9.55 -0.75 16.21
N ASN A 246 -9.64 -2.07 16.37
CA ASN A 246 -10.81 -2.83 15.96
C ASN A 246 -12.05 -2.43 16.77
N ILE A 247 -11.97 -2.49 18.10
CA ILE A 247 -13.10 -2.24 19.01
C ILE A 247 -13.58 -0.78 18.88
N MET A 248 -12.67 0.18 18.94
CA MET A 248 -13.02 1.59 18.84
C MET A 248 -13.52 1.98 17.45
N GLY A 249 -13.01 1.31 16.41
CA GLY A 249 -13.51 1.47 15.05
C GLY A 249 -14.95 0.97 14.88
N GLU A 250 -15.29 -0.17 15.46
CA GLU A 250 -16.67 -0.69 15.46
C GLU A 250 -17.61 0.23 16.24
N TYR A 251 -17.18 0.68 17.42
CA TYR A 251 -17.94 1.64 18.21
C TYR A 251 -18.22 2.92 17.42
N LEU A 252 -17.17 3.53 16.84
CA LEU A 252 -17.30 4.75 16.04
C LEU A 252 -18.27 4.56 14.86
N ARG A 253 -18.15 3.46 14.09
CA ARG A 253 -19.07 3.19 12.97
C ARG A 253 -20.51 3.00 13.43
N SER A 254 -20.71 2.38 14.59
CA SER A 254 -22.05 2.26 15.20
C SER A 254 -22.66 3.63 15.47
N GLU A 255 -21.91 4.54 16.11
CA GLU A 255 -22.37 5.90 16.39
C GLU A 255 -22.60 6.73 15.11
N LEU A 256 -21.70 6.59 14.12
CA LEU A 256 -21.86 7.26 12.81
C LEU A 256 -23.11 6.74 12.06
N ASN A 257 -23.46 5.46 12.17
CA ASN A 257 -24.69 4.93 11.58
C ASN A 257 -25.94 5.44 12.31
N LYS A 258 -25.90 5.67 13.62
CA LYS A 258 -27.01 6.36 14.34
C LYS A 258 -27.18 7.79 13.80
N LEU A 259 -26.07 8.52 13.57
CA LEU A 259 -26.09 9.84 12.96
C LEU A 259 -26.67 9.79 11.53
N LYS A 260 -26.27 8.81 10.73
CA LYS A 260 -26.83 8.61 9.36
C LYS A 260 -28.34 8.39 9.43
N SER A 261 -28.83 7.59 10.37
CA SER A 261 -30.27 7.35 10.57
C SER A 261 -31.00 8.62 11.02
N LYS A 262 -30.38 9.46 11.85
CA LYS A 262 -30.94 10.74 12.32
C LYS A 262 -30.93 11.80 11.21
N TYR A 263 -29.92 11.80 10.32
CA TYR A 263 -29.72 12.80 9.27
C TYR A 263 -29.62 12.20 7.87
N PRO A 264 -30.63 11.42 7.41
CA PRO A 264 -30.56 10.66 6.15
C PRO A 264 -30.55 11.55 4.90
N LYS A 265 -30.93 12.84 5.04
CA LYS A 265 -30.86 13.84 3.95
C LYS A 265 -29.44 14.43 3.79
N ILE A 266 -28.59 14.29 4.79
CA ILE A 266 -27.23 14.85 4.81
C ILE A 266 -26.20 13.75 4.59
N ILE A 267 -26.30 12.64 5.32
CA ILE A 267 -25.33 11.56 5.26
C ILE A 267 -25.81 10.51 4.26
N LYS A 268 -25.02 10.30 3.21
CA LYS A 268 -25.25 9.29 2.17
C LYS A 268 -24.81 7.92 2.64
N ASN A 269 -23.56 7.83 3.12
CA ASN A 269 -22.98 6.56 3.54
C ASN A 269 -22.02 6.72 4.72
N VAL A 270 -21.85 5.63 5.47
CA VAL A 270 -20.79 5.44 6.47
C VAL A 270 -20.06 4.17 6.11
N ARG A 271 -18.74 4.23 5.97
CA ARG A 271 -17.92 3.08 5.62
C ARG A 271 -16.61 3.08 6.39
N GLY A 272 -15.93 1.95 6.43
CA GLY A 272 -14.61 1.82 7.05
C GLY A 272 -14.34 0.48 7.69
N ILE A 273 -13.12 0.34 8.19
CA ILE A 273 -12.64 -0.83 8.90
C ILE A 273 -11.60 -0.37 9.95
N GLY A 274 -11.62 -0.95 11.15
CA GLY A 274 -10.82 -0.45 12.26
C GLY A 274 -11.07 1.04 12.49
N LEU A 275 -10.03 1.83 12.69
CA LEU A 275 -10.09 3.28 12.83
C LEU A 275 -10.08 4.04 11.50
N MET A 276 -10.02 3.35 10.36
CA MET A 276 -10.27 3.98 9.07
C MET A 276 -11.76 4.09 8.83
N ASN A 277 -12.34 5.28 9.04
CA ASN A 277 -13.76 5.53 8.89
C ASN A 277 -14.02 6.77 8.04
N GLY A 278 -15.03 6.70 7.18
CA GLY A 278 -15.45 7.76 6.30
C GLY A 278 -16.95 7.98 6.34
N ILE A 279 -17.35 9.25 6.26
CA ILE A 279 -18.73 9.69 6.09
C ILE A 279 -18.84 10.31 4.72
N GLU A 280 -19.74 9.79 3.89
CA GLU A 280 -20.07 10.35 2.60
C GLU A 280 -21.30 11.24 2.75
N LEU A 281 -21.19 12.51 2.34
CA LEU A 281 -22.27 13.49 2.42
C LEU A 281 -23.03 13.55 1.10
N LYS A 282 -24.34 13.80 1.18
CA LYS A 282 -25.18 14.14 0.02
C LYS A 282 -25.02 15.63 -0.29
N ASN A 283 -24.62 15.97 -1.51
CA ASN A 283 -24.53 17.36 -2.00
C ASN A 283 -23.90 18.32 -0.98
N PRO A 284 -22.64 18.13 -0.59
CA PRO A 284 -22.00 19.00 0.38
C PRO A 284 -21.94 20.42 -0.19
N SER A 285 -22.43 21.41 0.58
CA SER A 285 -22.33 22.82 0.18
C SER A 285 -20.87 23.28 0.17
N GLU A 286 -20.52 24.28 -0.65
CA GLU A 286 -19.17 24.86 -0.70
C GLU A 286 -18.69 25.33 0.68
N LYS A 287 -19.60 25.80 1.55
CA LYS A 287 -19.30 26.18 2.93
C LYS A 287 -18.85 25.00 3.78
N ILE A 288 -19.44 23.80 3.59
CA ILE A 288 -19.01 22.59 4.29
C ILE A 288 -17.65 22.14 3.76
N ILE A 289 -17.46 22.17 2.43
CA ILE A 289 -16.20 21.81 1.77
C ILE A 289 -15.07 22.72 2.26
N SER A 290 -15.29 24.04 2.31
CA SER A 290 -14.30 25.01 2.79
C SER A 290 -13.99 24.87 4.28
N ALA A 291 -14.97 24.54 5.12
CA ALA A 291 -14.80 24.34 6.55
C ALA A 291 -14.02 23.07 6.90
N LEU A 292 -14.07 22.04 6.04
CA LEU A 292 -13.37 20.77 6.23
C LEU A 292 -11.94 20.77 5.67
N GLY A 293 -11.53 21.86 5.00
CA GLY A 293 -10.19 22.08 4.46
C GLY A 293 -9.93 21.39 3.12
N ALA A 294 -8.78 21.65 2.54
CA ALA A 294 -8.39 21.24 1.18
C ALA A 294 -8.37 19.71 0.92
N GLY A 295 -8.43 18.88 1.96
CA GLY A 295 -8.48 17.42 1.82
C GLY A 295 -9.73 16.87 1.12
N ILE A 296 -10.78 17.68 0.98
CA ILE A 296 -12.05 17.27 0.35
C ILE A 296 -12.13 17.65 -1.13
N SER A 297 -11.27 18.56 -1.59
CA SER A 297 -11.24 18.96 -3.00
C SER A 297 -10.85 17.83 -3.98
N PHE A 298 -10.32 16.73 -3.49
CA PHE A 298 -9.97 15.55 -4.29
C PHE A 298 -11.17 14.71 -4.73
N PHE A 299 -12.38 14.99 -4.26
CA PHE A 299 -13.58 14.18 -4.45
C PHE A 299 -14.76 14.96 -5.05
N LYS A 300 -14.49 16.03 -5.78
CA LYS A 300 -15.46 16.61 -6.68
C LYS A 300 -15.45 15.81 -7.98
N ASP A 301 -16.42 14.89 -8.10
CA ASP A 301 -16.82 14.08 -9.27
C ASP A 301 -15.76 13.29 -10.00
#